data_193f26a595426268548d51fb445429ae
#
_entry.id   193f26a595426268548d51fb445429ae
#
_cell.length_a   1.000
_cell.length_b   1.000
_cell.length_c   1.000
_cell.angle_alpha   90.00
_cell.angle_beta   90.00
_cell.angle_gamma   90.00
#
_symmetry.space_group_name_H-M   'P 1'
#
loop_
_entity.id
_entity.type
_entity.pdbx_description
1 polymer ?
#
loop_
_entity_poly.entity_id
_entity_poly.type
_entity_poly.pdbx_seq_one_letter_code
_entity_poly.pdbx_strand_id
1 'polypeptide(L)'
;MRTSTPSYVVELPLRVDDQQNRFLEQAFEFGRTLYNATLGTALGHLQRMRETKEWRKARDLSKGRERTKAFNAIHRSFGLTEFGLVTIANNHRRASGRNDIGAHEAQNIGKTVWKALQRHLFKKDGRPRFKSFKRGLNSIEGSNNQEIMYKPNLGAIVWRKRAIKYMKPDTDYMKEALASDRKVKYCRIVRRSLNGVKRWFVQLVVEGLPPVRKVYAPKCEVVGIDPGPSRIAYFHEYHAAIAEVAPNVDLQEPQIRRLQRKIDRSRRANNPDNYNPDGTVKKGSSVWHTSNRGRRLAAKLANHHRCLAATRKRDHGKLVNDLLQIGGTIKIEKNSYRSYQRNYGRSTNRTGMGEFVEHLKRKAESAGCEVIELNAYELKMSQYDPPTDTYRKKPLKERWHRWGNTDTLVQRDVMSAFLACYVTENGHDRALLLEKWTAAEALLSGSGLCRHEPCNDPEVSKDASGLTKPNCASKAERERGLPQTLCTDV
;
A
#
# COMPACT_ATOMS: atom_id res chain seq x y z
N MET A 1 -8.65 -10.91 -24.92
CA MET A 1 -7.97 -10.92 -23.60
C MET A 1 -8.60 -12.01 -22.75
N ARG A 2 -7.82 -12.90 -22.10
CA ARG A 2 -8.39 -13.81 -21.12
C ARG A 2 -8.80 -12.97 -19.91
N THR A 3 -10.10 -12.83 -19.68
CA THR A 3 -10.63 -12.22 -18.46
C THR A 3 -10.18 -13.08 -17.29
N SER A 4 -9.33 -12.55 -16.42
CA SER A 4 -8.95 -13.28 -15.20
C SER A 4 -10.15 -13.28 -14.26
N THR A 5 -10.62 -14.46 -13.89
CA THR A 5 -11.66 -14.58 -12.87
C THR A 5 -11.23 -13.85 -11.59
N PRO A 6 -12.08 -13.01 -11.00
CA PRO A 6 -11.80 -12.35 -9.72
C PRO A 6 -11.34 -13.37 -8.67
N SER A 7 -10.52 -12.92 -7.75
CA SER A 7 -10.07 -13.79 -6.65
C SER A 7 -9.68 -12.98 -5.44
N TYR A 8 -9.88 -13.55 -4.26
CA TYR A 8 -9.48 -12.96 -2.99
C TYR A 8 -8.60 -13.92 -2.19
N VAL A 9 -7.97 -13.41 -1.14
CA VAL A 9 -7.02 -14.18 -0.33
C VAL A 9 -7.51 -14.27 1.10
N VAL A 10 -7.60 -15.51 1.61
CA VAL A 10 -7.78 -15.80 3.03
C VAL A 10 -6.46 -16.32 3.59
N GLU A 11 -5.99 -15.74 4.67
CA GLU A 11 -4.74 -16.11 5.33
C GLU A 11 -5.04 -16.77 6.67
N LEU A 12 -4.47 -17.97 6.90
CA LEU A 12 -4.62 -18.73 8.13
C LEU A 12 -3.25 -19.02 8.74
N PRO A 13 -3.05 -18.85 10.05
CA PRO A 13 -1.84 -19.29 10.74
C PRO A 13 -1.72 -20.82 10.69
N LEU A 14 -0.50 -21.31 10.52
CA LEU A 14 -0.20 -22.75 10.59
C LEU A 14 0.27 -23.14 11.99
N ARG A 15 -0.20 -24.27 12.50
CA ARG A 15 0.32 -24.94 13.69
C ARG A 15 1.39 -25.94 13.24
N VAL A 16 2.64 -25.60 13.49
CA VAL A 16 3.80 -26.30 12.95
C VAL A 16 4.60 -26.86 14.12
N ASP A 17 4.84 -28.17 14.13
CA ASP A 17 5.78 -28.82 15.05
C ASP A 17 7.23 -28.71 14.56
N ASP A 18 8.19 -29.18 15.35
CA ASP A 18 9.62 -29.05 15.03
C ASP A 18 10.03 -29.82 13.77
N GLN A 19 9.42 -30.98 13.51
CA GLN A 19 9.69 -31.76 12.30
C GLN A 19 9.15 -31.06 11.06
N GLN A 20 7.94 -30.58 11.13
CA GLN A 20 7.32 -29.78 10.08
C GLN A 20 8.07 -28.47 9.84
N ASN A 21 8.53 -27.80 10.92
CA ASN A 21 9.33 -26.59 10.81
C ASN A 21 10.63 -26.84 10.06
N ARG A 22 11.35 -27.92 10.39
CA ARG A 22 12.58 -28.32 9.68
C ARG A 22 12.30 -28.58 8.19
N PHE A 23 11.24 -29.30 7.89
CA PHE A 23 10.82 -29.54 6.50
C PHE A 23 10.54 -28.25 5.75
N LEU A 24 9.76 -27.33 6.33
CA LEU A 24 9.44 -26.03 5.73
C LEU A 24 10.68 -25.17 5.50
N GLU A 25 11.57 -25.10 6.50
CA GLU A 25 12.83 -24.34 6.37
C GLU A 25 13.73 -24.93 5.27
N GLN A 26 13.84 -26.27 5.15
CA GLN A 26 14.60 -26.94 4.09
C GLN A 26 14.02 -26.64 2.69
N ALA A 27 12.68 -26.73 2.53
CA ALA A 27 12.02 -26.43 1.28
C ALA A 27 12.20 -24.96 0.88
N PHE A 28 12.11 -24.03 1.83
CA PHE A 28 12.30 -22.60 1.58
C PHE A 28 13.76 -22.25 1.26
N GLU A 29 14.71 -22.92 1.89
CA GLU A 29 16.16 -22.73 1.58
C GLU A 29 16.49 -23.29 0.18
N PHE A 30 15.98 -24.46 -0.16
CA PHE A 30 16.14 -24.98 -1.51
C PHE A 30 15.46 -24.08 -2.54
N GLY A 31 14.25 -23.59 -2.27
CA GLY A 31 13.56 -22.62 -3.13
C GLY A 31 14.36 -21.32 -3.33
N ARG A 32 15.05 -20.84 -2.28
CA ARG A 32 15.97 -19.69 -2.38
C ARG A 32 17.15 -19.98 -3.31
N THR A 33 17.77 -21.13 -3.13
CA THR A 33 18.90 -21.57 -3.97
C THR A 33 18.47 -21.67 -5.43
N LEU A 34 17.31 -22.30 -5.67
CA LEU A 34 16.75 -22.44 -7.01
C LEU A 34 16.42 -21.09 -7.66
N TYR A 35 15.84 -20.16 -6.90
CA TYR A 35 15.62 -18.79 -7.38
C TYR A 35 16.93 -18.13 -7.81
N ASN A 36 17.97 -18.24 -6.99
CA ASN A 36 19.25 -17.63 -7.26
C ASN A 36 19.97 -18.28 -8.46
N ALA A 37 19.94 -19.60 -8.58
CA ALA A 37 20.50 -20.31 -9.73
C ALA A 37 19.80 -19.90 -11.03
N THR A 38 18.46 -19.90 -11.03
CA THR A 38 17.66 -19.45 -12.18
C THR A 38 17.95 -18.00 -12.55
N LEU A 39 18.04 -17.10 -11.57
CA LEU A 39 18.37 -15.69 -11.81
C LEU A 39 19.80 -15.54 -12.35
N GLY A 40 20.77 -16.27 -11.80
CA GLY A 40 22.17 -16.26 -12.28
C GLY A 40 22.27 -16.66 -13.75
N THR A 41 21.63 -17.77 -14.13
CA THR A 41 21.56 -18.21 -15.54
C THR A 41 20.89 -17.16 -16.43
N ALA A 42 19.75 -16.59 -15.98
CA ALA A 42 19.04 -15.56 -16.74
C ALA A 42 19.87 -14.29 -16.95
N LEU A 43 20.60 -13.84 -15.94
CA LEU A 43 21.49 -12.68 -16.05
C LEU A 43 22.70 -12.95 -16.97
N GLY A 44 23.24 -14.17 -16.96
CA GLY A 44 24.27 -14.59 -17.90
C GLY A 44 23.77 -14.62 -19.34
N HIS A 45 22.55 -15.14 -19.58
CA HIS A 45 21.89 -15.08 -20.89
C HIS A 45 21.66 -13.63 -21.34
N LEU A 46 21.22 -12.76 -20.45
CA LEU A 46 21.03 -11.34 -20.75
C LEU A 46 22.31 -10.63 -21.13
N GLN A 47 23.40 -10.95 -20.45
CA GLN A 47 24.72 -10.39 -20.79
C GLN A 47 25.17 -10.85 -22.18
N ARG A 48 25.19 -12.15 -22.44
CA ARG A 48 25.55 -12.71 -23.75
C ARG A 48 24.68 -12.18 -24.87
N MET A 49 23.37 -12.07 -24.65
CA MET A 49 22.46 -11.49 -25.61
C MET A 49 22.87 -10.07 -26.01
N ARG A 50 23.24 -9.22 -25.04
CA ARG A 50 23.64 -7.83 -25.31
C ARG A 50 24.95 -7.69 -26.09
N GLU A 51 25.78 -8.71 -26.11
CA GLU A 51 27.03 -8.77 -26.84
C GLU A 51 26.85 -9.16 -28.32
N THR A 52 25.66 -9.68 -28.70
CA THR A 52 25.37 -10.13 -30.07
C THR A 52 25.19 -8.98 -31.06
N LYS A 53 25.51 -9.26 -32.33
CA LYS A 53 25.30 -8.33 -33.46
C LYS A 53 23.80 -8.06 -33.67
N GLU A 54 22.98 -9.09 -33.53
CA GLU A 54 21.51 -9.02 -33.67
C GLU A 54 20.91 -8.04 -32.67
N TRP A 55 21.36 -8.06 -31.41
CA TRP A 55 20.89 -7.13 -30.40
C TRP A 55 21.29 -5.67 -30.72
N ARG A 56 22.51 -5.44 -31.20
CA ARG A 56 22.96 -4.12 -31.65
C ARG A 56 22.12 -3.62 -32.82
N LYS A 57 21.91 -4.46 -33.85
CA LYS A 57 21.02 -4.13 -34.99
C LYS A 57 19.59 -3.78 -34.51
N ALA A 58 19.02 -4.60 -33.62
CA ALA A 58 17.67 -4.32 -33.09
C ALA A 58 17.60 -3.01 -32.29
N ARG A 59 18.68 -2.63 -31.61
CA ARG A 59 18.75 -1.35 -30.86
C ARG A 59 18.78 -0.15 -31.81
N ASP A 60 19.38 -0.29 -32.96
CA ASP A 60 19.57 0.79 -33.94
C ASP A 60 18.29 1.01 -34.79
N LEU A 61 17.35 0.08 -34.79
CA LEU A 61 16.03 0.28 -35.43
C LEU A 61 15.25 1.42 -34.78
N SER A 62 14.46 2.13 -35.56
CA SER A 62 13.52 3.15 -35.09
C SER A 62 12.49 2.55 -34.13
N LYS A 63 11.99 3.36 -33.21
CA LYS A 63 10.93 2.91 -32.26
C LYS A 63 9.67 2.54 -33.05
N GLY A 64 9.25 1.27 -32.96
CA GLY A 64 8.12 0.76 -33.70
C GLY A 64 7.88 -0.73 -33.54
N ARG A 65 6.97 -1.25 -34.34
CA ARG A 65 6.56 -2.67 -34.32
C ARG A 65 7.71 -3.62 -34.72
N GLU A 66 8.53 -3.22 -35.67
CA GLU A 66 9.65 -4.02 -36.16
C GLU A 66 10.75 -4.17 -35.10
N ARG A 67 11.11 -3.08 -34.44
CA ARG A 67 12.05 -3.11 -33.32
C ARG A 67 11.55 -4.03 -32.21
N THR A 68 10.25 -3.96 -31.89
CA THR A 68 9.64 -4.82 -30.87
C THR A 68 9.67 -6.28 -31.27
N LYS A 69 9.40 -6.61 -32.54
CA LYS A 69 9.50 -7.98 -33.07
C LYS A 69 10.94 -8.51 -32.99
N ALA A 70 11.93 -7.70 -33.41
CA ALA A 70 13.34 -8.07 -33.34
C ALA A 70 13.78 -8.39 -31.93
N PHE A 71 13.50 -7.52 -30.93
CA PHE A 71 13.81 -7.79 -29.53
C PHE A 71 13.11 -9.04 -28.99
N ASN A 72 11.84 -9.26 -29.32
CA ASN A 72 11.11 -10.44 -28.89
C ASN A 72 11.70 -11.73 -29.47
N ALA A 73 12.15 -11.72 -30.71
CA ALA A 73 12.84 -12.87 -31.33
C ALA A 73 14.14 -13.17 -30.59
N ILE A 74 14.97 -12.15 -30.32
CA ILE A 74 16.25 -12.29 -29.61
C ILE A 74 15.99 -12.75 -28.15
N HIS A 75 15.00 -12.21 -27.43
CA HIS A 75 14.68 -12.69 -26.09
C HIS A 75 14.29 -14.17 -26.10
N ARG A 76 13.55 -14.63 -27.11
CA ARG A 76 13.16 -16.05 -27.25
C ARG A 76 14.37 -16.94 -27.51
N SER A 77 15.29 -16.56 -28.39
CA SER A 77 16.49 -17.36 -28.72
C SER A 77 17.42 -17.54 -27.52
N PHE A 78 17.46 -16.58 -26.60
CA PHE A 78 18.19 -16.66 -25.33
C PHE A 78 17.40 -17.24 -24.17
N GLY A 79 16.16 -17.72 -24.39
CA GLY A 79 15.28 -18.25 -23.33
C GLY A 79 14.87 -17.21 -22.29
N LEU A 80 14.97 -15.92 -22.60
CA LEU A 80 14.56 -14.79 -21.75
C LEU A 80 13.06 -14.51 -21.90
N THR A 81 12.26 -15.52 -21.63
CA THR A 81 10.78 -15.51 -21.63
C THR A 81 10.28 -16.19 -20.37
N GLU A 82 8.98 -16.06 -20.06
CA GLU A 82 8.38 -16.77 -18.92
C GLU A 82 8.60 -18.28 -19.02
N PHE A 83 8.30 -18.86 -20.18
CA PHE A 83 8.48 -20.29 -20.43
C PHE A 83 9.96 -20.71 -20.34
N GLY A 84 10.87 -19.93 -20.92
CA GLY A 84 12.31 -20.20 -20.84
C GLY A 84 12.82 -20.24 -19.40
N LEU A 85 12.42 -19.28 -18.56
CA LEU A 85 12.83 -19.27 -17.16
C LEU A 85 12.15 -20.36 -16.31
N VAL A 86 10.96 -20.78 -16.66
CA VAL A 86 10.30 -21.97 -16.09
C VAL A 86 11.11 -23.23 -16.42
N THR A 87 11.55 -23.38 -17.65
CA THR A 87 12.39 -24.50 -18.09
C THR A 87 13.73 -24.52 -17.37
N ILE A 88 14.42 -23.36 -17.28
CA ILE A 88 15.69 -23.21 -16.55
C ILE A 88 15.51 -23.61 -15.09
N ALA A 89 14.44 -23.15 -14.42
CA ALA A 89 14.17 -23.48 -13.02
C ALA A 89 13.97 -25.01 -12.84
N ASN A 90 13.19 -25.65 -13.71
CA ASN A 90 13.01 -27.11 -13.66
C ASN A 90 14.31 -27.89 -13.92
N ASN A 91 15.14 -27.43 -14.85
CA ASN A 91 16.45 -28.05 -15.13
C ASN A 91 17.37 -27.98 -13.91
N HIS A 92 17.46 -26.79 -13.26
CA HIS A 92 18.21 -26.64 -12.01
C HIS A 92 17.66 -27.54 -10.89
N ARG A 93 16.33 -27.65 -10.76
CA ARG A 93 15.71 -28.55 -9.78
C ARG A 93 16.11 -30.01 -10.04
N ARG A 94 16.00 -30.48 -11.29
CA ARG A 94 16.38 -31.86 -11.67
C ARG A 94 17.86 -32.10 -11.43
N ALA A 95 18.71 -31.21 -11.89
CA ALA A 95 20.19 -31.33 -11.76
C ALA A 95 20.64 -31.36 -10.28
N SER A 96 19.87 -30.75 -9.35
CA SER A 96 20.22 -30.76 -7.93
C SER A 96 20.01 -32.12 -7.24
N GLY A 97 19.27 -33.08 -7.83
CA GLY A 97 18.88 -34.34 -7.20
C GLY A 97 17.96 -34.18 -5.98
N ARG A 98 17.63 -32.96 -5.55
CA ARG A 98 16.85 -32.67 -4.34
C ARG A 98 15.36 -32.73 -4.62
N ASN A 99 14.64 -33.26 -3.62
CA ASN A 99 13.19 -33.44 -3.65
C ASN A 99 12.43 -32.57 -2.64
N ASP A 100 13.03 -31.46 -2.17
CA ASP A 100 12.37 -30.59 -1.16
C ASP A 100 11.16 -29.82 -1.72
N ILE A 101 11.14 -29.53 -3.03
CA ILE A 101 10.02 -28.93 -3.76
C ILE A 101 9.73 -29.69 -5.05
N GLY A 102 8.49 -29.62 -5.53
CA GLY A 102 8.03 -30.27 -6.75
C GLY A 102 8.30 -29.45 -8.01
N ALA A 103 7.86 -30.01 -9.15
CA ALA A 103 8.05 -29.36 -10.45
C ALA A 103 7.26 -28.06 -10.59
N HIS A 104 6.00 -28.02 -10.11
CA HIS A 104 5.15 -26.83 -10.24
C HIS A 104 5.60 -25.72 -9.32
N GLU A 105 6.06 -26.01 -8.09
CA GLU A 105 6.66 -24.97 -7.22
C GLU A 105 7.93 -24.39 -7.88
N ALA A 106 8.75 -25.23 -8.53
CA ALA A 106 9.92 -24.76 -9.29
C ALA A 106 9.49 -23.89 -10.48
N GLN A 107 8.43 -24.25 -11.20
CA GLN A 107 7.85 -23.41 -12.26
C GLN A 107 7.43 -22.04 -11.73
N ASN A 108 6.74 -22.00 -10.57
CA ASN A 108 6.31 -20.75 -9.95
C ASN A 108 7.49 -19.89 -9.47
N ILE A 109 8.60 -20.52 -9.06
CA ILE A 109 9.87 -19.82 -8.80
C ILE A 109 10.41 -19.22 -10.10
N GLY A 110 10.43 -19.97 -11.21
CA GLY A 110 10.81 -19.48 -12.53
C GLY A 110 9.99 -18.28 -13.00
N LYS A 111 8.65 -18.37 -12.86
CA LYS A 111 7.74 -17.23 -13.11
C LYS A 111 8.04 -16.02 -12.23
N THR A 112 8.43 -16.23 -10.96
CA THR A 112 8.81 -15.15 -10.06
C THR A 112 10.10 -14.46 -10.49
N VAL A 113 11.08 -15.23 -10.97
CA VAL A 113 12.32 -14.70 -11.57
C VAL A 113 11.99 -13.91 -12.84
N TRP A 114 11.10 -14.44 -13.70
CA TRP A 114 10.65 -13.74 -14.90
C TRP A 114 10.01 -12.38 -14.58
N LYS A 115 9.08 -12.34 -13.63
CA LYS A 115 8.45 -11.07 -13.20
C LYS A 115 9.48 -10.02 -12.75
N ALA A 116 10.54 -10.45 -12.05
CA ALA A 116 11.61 -9.56 -11.63
C ALA A 116 12.48 -9.09 -12.80
N LEU A 117 12.82 -9.99 -13.72
CA LEU A 117 13.60 -9.69 -14.93
C LEU A 117 12.80 -8.81 -15.90
N GLN A 118 11.54 -9.10 -16.11
CA GLN A 118 10.63 -8.33 -16.97
C GLN A 118 10.55 -6.86 -16.55
N ARG A 119 10.47 -6.57 -15.24
CA ARG A 119 10.52 -5.20 -14.73
C ARG A 119 11.83 -4.50 -15.07
N HIS A 120 12.95 -5.21 -14.97
CA HIS A 120 14.25 -4.68 -15.34
C HIS A 120 14.37 -4.42 -16.86
N LEU A 121 13.84 -5.33 -17.67
CA LEU A 121 13.91 -5.21 -19.13
C LEU A 121 12.99 -4.11 -19.69
N PHE A 122 11.76 -3.99 -19.18
CA PHE A 122 10.71 -3.19 -19.81
C PHE A 122 10.22 -2.00 -18.98
N LYS A 123 10.44 -1.97 -17.67
CA LYS A 123 9.94 -0.91 -16.77
C LYS A 123 11.02 -0.02 -16.16
N LYS A 124 12.27 -0.12 -16.65
CA LYS A 124 13.42 0.64 -16.13
C LYS A 124 13.69 0.46 -14.62
N ASP A 125 13.22 -0.64 -14.03
CA ASP A 125 13.57 -1.01 -12.65
C ASP A 125 15.05 -1.40 -12.56
N GLY A 126 15.62 -1.30 -11.37
CA GLY A 126 16.99 -1.73 -11.10
C GLY A 126 17.19 -3.23 -11.35
N ARG A 127 18.47 -3.64 -11.49
CA ARG A 127 18.84 -5.04 -11.70
C ARG A 127 18.26 -5.95 -10.62
N PRO A 128 17.63 -7.09 -10.96
CA PRO A 128 17.11 -8.05 -9.99
C PRO A 128 18.21 -8.52 -9.03
N ARG A 129 17.85 -8.62 -7.73
CA ARG A 129 18.82 -8.99 -6.68
C ARG A 129 18.67 -10.45 -6.29
N PHE A 130 19.81 -11.10 -6.05
CA PHE A 130 19.83 -12.41 -5.43
C PHE A 130 19.20 -12.39 -4.03
N LYS A 131 18.56 -13.48 -3.65
CA LYS A 131 17.98 -13.65 -2.31
C LYS A 131 19.10 -14.05 -1.34
N SER A 132 19.40 -13.18 -0.36
CA SER A 132 20.39 -13.49 0.68
C SER A 132 19.88 -14.59 1.61
N PHE A 133 20.80 -15.31 2.23
CA PHE A 133 20.48 -16.32 3.26
C PHE A 133 19.63 -15.76 4.41
N LYS A 134 19.98 -14.57 4.90
CA LYS A 134 19.24 -13.92 6.01
C LYS A 134 17.80 -13.60 5.68
N ARG A 135 17.50 -13.15 4.46
CA ARG A 135 16.12 -12.80 4.03
C ARG A 135 15.37 -14.01 3.52
N GLY A 136 16.07 -14.92 2.86
CA GLY A 136 15.50 -16.15 2.33
C GLY A 136 14.40 -15.91 1.28
N LEU A 137 13.66 -16.96 1.04
CA LEU A 137 12.39 -16.91 0.34
C LEU A 137 11.29 -16.68 1.38
N ASN A 138 10.29 -15.85 1.06
CA ASN A 138 9.19 -15.55 1.99
C ASN A 138 7.92 -16.33 1.69
N SER A 139 7.80 -16.90 0.48
CA SER A 139 6.62 -17.68 0.08
C SER A 139 6.95 -18.71 -0.97
N ILE A 140 6.27 -19.84 -0.92
CA ILE A 140 6.21 -20.87 -1.95
C ILE A 140 4.76 -21.10 -2.32
N GLU A 141 4.48 -21.12 -3.62
CA GLU A 141 3.14 -21.29 -4.19
C GLU A 141 3.03 -22.63 -4.90
N GLY A 142 1.92 -23.32 -4.64
CA GLY A 142 1.59 -24.58 -5.29
C GLY A 142 0.10 -24.65 -5.63
N SER A 143 -0.23 -25.46 -6.66
CA SER A 143 -1.61 -25.70 -7.05
C SER A 143 -2.35 -26.47 -5.95
N ASN A 144 -3.63 -26.12 -5.73
CA ASN A 144 -4.46 -26.78 -4.71
C ASN A 144 -4.75 -28.25 -5.04
N ASN A 145 -4.62 -28.65 -6.29
CA ASN A 145 -4.99 -30.03 -6.71
C ASN A 145 -3.82 -31.02 -6.59
N GLN A 146 -2.58 -30.55 -6.64
CA GLN A 146 -1.42 -31.44 -6.81
C GLN A 146 -0.30 -31.23 -5.79
N GLU A 147 -0.03 -29.98 -5.35
CA GLU A 147 1.16 -29.71 -4.52
C GLU A 147 0.83 -29.33 -3.09
N ILE A 148 0.21 -28.14 -2.93
CA ILE A 148 -0.16 -27.60 -1.62
C ILE A 148 -1.69 -27.61 -1.54
N MET A 149 -2.24 -28.70 -1.03
CA MET A 149 -3.68 -28.94 -1.04
C MET A 149 -4.34 -28.45 0.24
N TYR A 150 -5.38 -27.67 0.11
CA TYR A 150 -6.27 -27.31 1.21
C TYR A 150 -7.27 -28.45 1.45
N LYS A 151 -7.25 -29.00 2.65
CA LYS A 151 -8.12 -30.11 3.08
C LYS A 151 -8.96 -29.68 4.29
N PRO A 152 -10.12 -29.02 4.07
CA PRO A 152 -10.97 -28.53 5.15
C PRO A 152 -11.42 -29.61 6.11
N ASN A 153 -11.73 -30.81 5.61
CA ASN A 153 -12.16 -31.96 6.44
C ASN A 153 -11.09 -32.41 7.45
N LEU A 154 -9.81 -32.22 7.12
CA LEU A 154 -8.68 -32.53 8.02
C LEU A 154 -8.27 -31.32 8.88
N GLY A 155 -8.82 -30.12 8.62
CA GLY A 155 -8.35 -28.87 9.24
C GLY A 155 -6.87 -28.60 8.94
N ALA A 156 -6.39 -29.01 7.76
CA ALA A 156 -4.98 -29.00 7.41
C ALA A 156 -4.73 -28.61 5.95
N ILE A 157 -3.52 -28.15 5.66
CA ILE A 157 -2.95 -28.23 4.32
C ILE A 157 -2.11 -29.49 4.20
N VAL A 158 -2.12 -30.12 3.04
CA VAL A 158 -1.27 -31.27 2.74
C VAL A 158 -0.24 -30.84 1.70
N TRP A 159 1.04 -30.92 2.08
CA TRP A 159 2.15 -30.65 1.19
C TRP A 159 3.15 -31.82 1.24
N ARG A 160 3.41 -32.41 0.08
CA ARG A 160 4.30 -33.56 -0.05
C ARG A 160 4.01 -34.67 0.95
N LYS A 161 2.74 -35.09 1.00
CA LYS A 161 2.20 -36.12 1.91
C LYS A 161 2.26 -35.76 3.41
N ARG A 162 2.65 -34.52 3.77
CA ARG A 162 2.64 -34.05 5.17
C ARG A 162 1.41 -33.17 5.41
N ALA A 163 0.62 -33.52 6.38
CA ALA A 163 -0.50 -32.71 6.84
C ALA A 163 -0.03 -31.71 7.89
N ILE A 164 -0.22 -30.41 7.62
CA ILE A 164 0.13 -29.31 8.53
C ILE A 164 -1.18 -28.63 8.91
N LYS A 165 -1.53 -28.69 10.18
CA LYS A 165 -2.77 -28.11 10.70
C LYS A 165 -2.73 -26.58 10.62
N TYR A 166 -3.86 -25.95 10.32
CA TYR A 166 -4.03 -24.50 10.42
C TYR A 166 -4.95 -24.16 11.60
N MET A 167 -4.89 -22.91 12.06
CA MET A 167 -5.87 -22.39 13.01
C MET A 167 -7.22 -22.23 12.29
N LYS A 168 -8.27 -22.81 12.84
CA LYS A 168 -9.62 -22.72 12.24
C LYS A 168 -10.05 -21.25 12.16
N PRO A 169 -10.81 -20.88 11.12
CA PRO A 169 -11.44 -19.58 11.04
C PRO A 169 -12.32 -19.32 12.26
N ASP A 170 -12.12 -18.20 12.92
CA ASP A 170 -12.84 -17.79 14.14
C ASP A 170 -13.94 -16.75 13.87
N THR A 171 -13.84 -16.02 12.77
CA THR A 171 -14.81 -15.02 12.38
C THR A 171 -15.81 -15.55 11.35
N ASP A 172 -17.06 -15.09 11.42
CA ASP A 172 -18.10 -15.49 10.45
C ASP A 172 -17.73 -15.11 9.03
N TYR A 173 -17.09 -13.95 8.84
CA TYR A 173 -16.53 -13.57 7.55
C TYR A 173 -15.56 -14.62 6.97
N MET A 174 -14.66 -15.14 7.80
CA MET A 174 -13.68 -16.14 7.33
C MET A 174 -14.36 -17.50 7.07
N LYS A 175 -15.37 -17.86 7.86
CA LYS A 175 -16.16 -19.07 7.63
C LYS A 175 -16.91 -18.98 6.31
N GLU A 176 -17.57 -17.85 6.05
CA GLU A 176 -18.26 -17.58 4.79
C GLU A 176 -17.30 -17.51 3.60
N ALA A 177 -16.13 -16.88 3.77
CA ALA A 177 -15.11 -16.79 2.74
C ALA A 177 -14.48 -18.15 2.36
N LEU A 178 -14.62 -19.17 3.19
CA LEU A 178 -14.13 -20.52 2.99
C LEU A 178 -15.27 -21.56 3.00
N ALA A 179 -16.49 -21.15 2.74
CA ALA A 179 -17.64 -22.06 2.63
C ALA A 179 -17.40 -23.13 1.55
N SER A 180 -18.09 -24.23 1.66
CA SER A 180 -17.85 -25.44 0.85
C SER A 180 -18.04 -25.23 -0.65
N ASP A 181 -18.87 -24.27 -1.04
CA ASP A 181 -19.13 -23.84 -2.43
C ASP A 181 -18.00 -23.00 -3.02
N ARG A 182 -17.06 -22.53 -2.19
CA ARG A 182 -15.95 -21.66 -2.59
C ARG A 182 -14.75 -22.46 -3.07
N LYS A 183 -14.31 -22.22 -4.30
CA LYS A 183 -13.19 -22.93 -4.91
C LYS A 183 -11.85 -22.28 -4.59
N VAL A 184 -10.95 -22.99 -3.92
CA VAL A 184 -9.56 -22.58 -3.73
C VAL A 184 -8.77 -22.91 -5.00
N LYS A 185 -8.26 -21.90 -5.69
CA LYS A 185 -7.47 -22.04 -6.95
C LYS A 185 -6.07 -22.59 -6.65
N TYR A 186 -5.37 -21.97 -5.71
CA TYR A 186 -4.04 -22.39 -5.27
C TYR A 186 -3.74 -21.91 -3.86
N CYS A 187 -2.75 -22.53 -3.27
CA CYS A 187 -2.29 -22.22 -1.92
C CYS A 187 -0.87 -21.64 -1.96
N ARG A 188 -0.56 -20.77 -1.02
CA ARG A 188 0.77 -20.21 -0.84
C ARG A 188 1.15 -20.34 0.62
N ILE A 189 2.26 -21.05 0.91
CA ILE A 189 2.85 -21.04 2.25
C ILE A 189 3.71 -19.79 2.37
N VAL A 190 3.53 -19.08 3.48
CA VAL A 190 4.20 -17.79 3.74
C VAL A 190 4.93 -17.87 5.07
N ARG A 191 6.19 -17.41 5.07
CA ARG A 191 7.01 -17.26 6.28
C ARG A 191 7.10 -15.80 6.66
N ARG A 192 6.77 -15.47 7.91
CA ARG A 192 6.89 -14.12 8.47
C ARG A 192 7.67 -14.14 9.78
N SER A 193 8.36 -13.03 10.06
CA SER A 193 8.96 -12.80 11.37
C SER A 193 8.02 -11.93 12.21
N LEU A 194 7.51 -12.46 13.30
CA LEU A 194 6.70 -11.77 14.29
C LEU A 194 7.46 -11.74 15.60
N ASN A 195 7.75 -10.54 16.13
CA ASN A 195 8.56 -10.36 17.34
C ASN A 195 9.92 -11.09 17.31
N GLY A 196 10.54 -11.19 16.13
CA GLY A 196 11.80 -11.92 15.93
C GLY A 196 11.65 -13.43 15.78
N VAL A 197 10.46 -13.99 15.98
CA VAL A 197 10.16 -15.42 15.80
C VAL A 197 9.59 -15.65 14.40
N LYS A 198 10.08 -16.67 13.73
CA LYS A 198 9.51 -17.08 12.42
C LYS A 198 8.18 -17.80 12.66
N ARG A 199 7.16 -17.42 11.91
CA ARG A 199 5.82 -18.01 11.91
C ARG A 199 5.41 -18.35 10.49
N TRP A 200 4.61 -19.39 10.37
CA TRP A 200 4.13 -19.93 9.12
C TRP A 200 2.64 -19.65 8.95
N PHE A 201 2.27 -19.30 7.73
CA PHE A 201 0.88 -19.04 7.34
C PHE A 201 0.59 -19.74 6.02
N VAL A 202 -0.66 -20.05 5.78
CA VAL A 202 -1.15 -20.38 4.45
C VAL A 202 -2.04 -19.26 3.94
N GLN A 203 -1.82 -18.83 2.72
CA GLN A 203 -2.72 -17.99 1.95
C GLN A 203 -3.48 -18.87 0.96
N LEU A 204 -4.80 -18.92 1.12
CA LEU A 204 -5.72 -19.59 0.23
C LEU A 204 -6.22 -18.55 -0.77
N VAL A 205 -5.96 -18.76 -2.04
CA VAL A 205 -6.47 -17.90 -3.12
C VAL A 205 -7.75 -18.48 -3.63
N VAL A 206 -8.85 -17.83 -3.28
CA VAL A 206 -10.22 -18.29 -3.53
C VAL A 206 -10.79 -17.59 -4.76
N GLU A 207 -11.51 -18.31 -5.58
CA GLU A 207 -12.17 -17.81 -6.79
C GLU A 207 -13.44 -17.02 -6.44
N GLY A 208 -13.69 -15.93 -7.18
CA GLY A 208 -14.84 -15.08 -7.01
C GLY A 208 -14.58 -13.83 -6.19
N LEU A 209 -15.65 -13.14 -5.80
CA LEU A 209 -15.61 -11.96 -4.94
C LEU A 209 -15.64 -12.37 -3.47
N PRO A 210 -14.96 -11.62 -2.58
CA PRO A 210 -15.02 -11.86 -1.15
C PRO A 210 -16.45 -11.62 -0.61
N PRO A 211 -16.83 -12.25 0.50
CA PRO A 211 -18.10 -11.93 1.17
C PRO A 211 -18.17 -10.46 1.55
N VAL A 212 -19.34 -9.88 1.43
CA VAL A 212 -19.61 -8.48 1.78
C VAL A 212 -20.74 -8.43 2.80
N ARG A 213 -20.55 -7.70 3.88
CA ARG A 213 -21.62 -7.50 4.85
C ARG A 213 -22.75 -6.69 4.22
N LYS A 214 -24.01 -7.04 4.51
CA LYS A 214 -25.19 -6.32 4.01
C LYS A 214 -25.18 -4.82 4.31
N VAL A 215 -24.57 -4.40 5.42
CA VAL A 215 -24.43 -3.00 5.81
C VAL A 215 -23.61 -2.17 4.80
N TYR A 216 -22.80 -2.83 3.96
CA TYR A 216 -22.05 -2.18 2.88
C TYR A 216 -22.67 -2.47 1.49
N ALA A 217 -23.94 -2.79 1.46
CA ALA A 217 -24.67 -2.90 0.19
C ALA A 217 -24.63 -1.56 -0.56
N PRO A 218 -24.60 -1.59 -1.90
CA PRO A 218 -24.61 -0.38 -2.69
C PRO A 218 -25.79 0.53 -2.33
N LYS A 219 -25.50 1.83 -2.21
CA LYS A 219 -26.48 2.90 -2.03
C LYS A 219 -26.45 3.79 -3.27
N CYS A 220 -27.53 4.46 -3.54
CA CYS A 220 -27.63 5.37 -4.70
C CYS A 220 -26.99 6.74 -4.47
N GLU A 221 -26.56 7.01 -3.21
CA GLU A 221 -26.03 8.32 -2.83
C GLU A 221 -24.56 8.50 -3.25
N VAL A 222 -24.20 9.75 -3.46
CA VAL A 222 -22.85 10.16 -3.89
C VAL A 222 -22.09 10.77 -2.72
N VAL A 223 -20.80 10.41 -2.60
CA VAL A 223 -19.86 11.02 -1.67
C VAL A 223 -18.72 11.65 -2.44
N GLY A 224 -18.52 12.95 -2.26
CA GLY A 224 -17.36 13.67 -2.79
C GLY A 224 -16.18 13.61 -1.82
N ILE A 225 -14.96 13.39 -2.30
CA ILE A 225 -13.74 13.29 -1.48
C ILE A 225 -12.62 14.13 -2.06
N ASP A 226 -12.03 15.00 -1.22
CA ASP A 226 -10.75 15.65 -1.47
C ASP A 226 -9.63 14.98 -0.65
N PRO A 227 -8.68 14.26 -1.28
CA PRO A 227 -7.60 13.56 -0.59
C PRO A 227 -6.38 14.46 -0.38
N GLY A 228 -6.12 14.89 0.86
CA GLY A 228 -4.88 15.55 1.27
C GLY A 228 -3.74 14.57 1.60
N PRO A 229 -2.57 15.05 2.07
CA PRO A 229 -1.41 14.19 2.38
C PRO A 229 -1.60 13.22 3.55
N SER A 230 -2.46 13.54 4.51
CA SER A 230 -2.72 12.74 5.72
C SER A 230 -4.17 12.67 6.15
N ARG A 231 -5.00 13.52 5.59
CA ARG A 231 -6.43 13.64 5.88
C ARG A 231 -7.19 13.59 4.58
N ILE A 232 -8.47 13.24 4.67
CA ILE A 232 -9.43 13.44 3.59
C ILE A 232 -10.51 14.38 4.10
N ALA A 233 -10.98 15.29 3.26
CA ALA A 233 -12.27 15.92 3.45
C ALA A 233 -13.29 15.12 2.63
N TYR A 234 -14.49 14.92 3.17
CA TYR A 234 -15.57 14.30 2.42
C TYR A 234 -16.89 15.02 2.70
N PHE A 235 -17.72 15.00 1.69
CA PHE A 235 -19.04 15.62 1.71
C PHE A 235 -20.10 14.65 1.15
N HIS A 236 -21.23 14.62 1.82
CA HIS A 236 -22.47 13.97 1.40
C HIS A 236 -23.63 14.85 1.87
N GLU A 237 -24.80 14.74 1.27
CA GLU A 237 -25.96 15.61 1.56
C GLU A 237 -26.34 15.68 3.05
N TYR A 238 -26.05 14.62 3.83
CA TYR A 238 -26.39 14.55 5.25
C TYR A 238 -25.15 14.47 6.17
N HIS A 239 -23.95 14.48 5.62
CA HIS A 239 -22.75 14.33 6.43
C HIS A 239 -21.51 14.90 5.74
N ALA A 240 -20.79 15.74 6.45
CA ALA A 240 -19.50 16.28 6.00
C ALA A 240 -18.48 16.23 7.14
N ALA A 241 -17.23 15.88 6.84
CA ALA A 241 -16.17 15.89 7.83
C ALA A 241 -14.76 15.91 7.21
N ILE A 242 -13.78 16.19 8.05
CA ILE A 242 -12.36 15.98 7.77
C ILE A 242 -11.87 14.83 8.64
N ALA A 243 -11.43 13.75 8.01
CA ALA A 243 -10.98 12.54 8.68
C ALA A 243 -9.49 12.29 8.49
N GLU A 244 -8.82 11.86 9.55
CA GLU A 244 -7.44 11.37 9.45
C GLU A 244 -7.44 9.95 8.87
N VAL A 245 -6.59 9.72 7.85
CA VAL A 245 -6.55 8.44 7.13
C VAL A 245 -5.97 7.32 8.00
N ALA A 246 -5.06 7.65 8.91
CA ALA A 246 -4.43 6.69 9.81
C ALA A 246 -4.11 7.34 11.17
N PRO A 247 -5.11 7.61 12.03
CA PRO A 247 -4.91 8.35 13.27
C PRO A 247 -4.02 7.65 14.29
N ASN A 248 -4.01 6.31 14.31
CA ASN A 248 -3.30 5.54 15.33
C ASN A 248 -1.83 5.24 15.00
N VAL A 249 -1.32 5.63 13.83
CA VAL A 249 0.07 5.34 13.44
C VAL A 249 1.11 6.17 14.19
N ASP A 250 0.73 7.34 14.70
CA ASP A 250 1.64 8.26 15.41
C ASP A 250 2.13 7.71 16.73
N LEU A 251 1.35 6.86 17.37
CA LEU A 251 1.70 6.21 18.64
C LEU A 251 3.01 5.40 18.57
N GLN A 252 3.38 4.91 17.38
CA GLN A 252 4.57 4.10 17.16
C GLN A 252 5.84 4.93 16.84
N GLU A 253 5.70 6.17 16.40
CA GLU A 253 6.81 6.97 15.87
C GLU A 253 7.92 7.29 16.88
N PRO A 254 7.63 7.70 18.13
CA PRO A 254 8.66 7.98 19.12
C PRO A 254 9.55 6.76 19.39
N GLN A 255 8.96 5.56 19.48
CA GLN A 255 9.67 4.31 19.72
C GLN A 255 10.54 3.92 18.52
N ILE A 256 10.03 4.05 17.32
CA ILE A 256 10.78 3.82 16.06
C ILE A 256 12.01 4.72 16.03
N ARG A 257 11.86 6.02 16.25
CA ARG A 257 12.98 6.98 16.28
C ARG A 257 14.01 6.64 17.37
N ARG A 258 13.54 6.24 18.57
CA ARG A 258 14.44 5.84 19.67
C ARG A 258 15.26 4.60 19.29
N LEU A 259 14.64 3.62 18.64
CA LEU A 259 15.32 2.42 18.17
C LEU A 259 16.31 2.73 17.05
N GLN A 260 15.94 3.57 16.07
CA GLN A 260 16.84 3.98 15.02
C GLN A 260 18.10 4.64 15.55
N ARG A 261 17.97 5.59 16.51
CA ARG A 261 19.11 6.21 17.18
C ARG A 261 20.00 5.22 17.92
N LYS A 262 19.40 4.22 18.60
CA LYS A 262 20.17 3.16 19.29
C LYS A 262 20.92 2.27 18.31
N ILE A 263 20.31 1.95 17.17
CA ILE A 263 20.93 1.15 16.09
C ILE A 263 22.08 1.92 15.46
N ASP A 264 21.89 3.22 15.16
CA ASP A 264 22.94 4.06 14.58
C ASP A 264 24.15 4.16 15.51
N ARG A 265 23.94 4.43 16.79
CA ARG A 265 25.03 4.43 17.80
C ARG A 265 25.76 3.07 17.84
N SER A 266 25.04 1.97 17.88
CA SER A 266 25.65 0.64 17.84
C SER A 266 26.41 0.38 16.54
N ARG A 267 25.91 0.84 15.42
CA ARG A 267 26.55 0.72 14.11
C ARG A 267 27.86 1.51 14.04
N ARG A 268 27.87 2.74 14.53
CA ARG A 268 29.06 3.60 14.59
C ARG A 268 30.14 3.00 15.49
N ALA A 269 29.77 2.57 16.68
CA ALA A 269 30.72 1.98 17.64
C ALA A 269 31.35 0.67 17.13
N ASN A 270 30.67 -0.12 16.30
CA ASN A 270 31.22 -1.36 15.75
C ASN A 270 31.93 -1.18 14.39
N ASN A 271 31.93 0.01 13.82
CA ASN A 271 32.49 0.27 12.47
C ASN A 271 33.06 1.69 12.39
N PRO A 272 33.96 2.12 13.27
CA PRO A 272 34.48 3.50 13.27
C PRO A 272 35.14 3.85 11.93
N ASP A 273 35.87 2.90 11.34
CA ASP A 273 36.61 3.10 10.08
C ASP A 273 35.75 3.36 8.86
N ASN A 274 34.47 3.06 8.94
CA ASN A 274 33.52 3.27 7.85
C ASN A 274 32.90 4.70 7.84
N TYR A 275 33.31 5.56 8.76
CA TYR A 275 32.79 6.93 8.87
C TYR A 275 33.88 7.97 8.65
N ASN A 276 33.51 9.09 8.06
CA ASN A 276 34.32 10.29 7.96
C ASN A 276 34.30 11.06 9.31
N PRO A 277 35.24 12.00 9.54
CA PRO A 277 35.25 12.83 10.75
C PRO A 277 33.95 13.62 10.98
N ASP A 278 33.26 14.00 9.92
CA ASP A 278 31.94 14.66 9.94
C ASP A 278 30.78 13.71 10.29
N GLY A 279 31.07 12.42 10.52
CA GLY A 279 30.08 11.38 10.83
C GLY A 279 29.28 10.85 9.65
N THR A 280 29.61 11.25 8.42
CA THR A 280 29.02 10.64 7.21
C THR A 280 29.68 9.29 6.88
N VAL A 281 28.98 8.44 6.14
CA VAL A 281 29.51 7.14 5.71
C VAL A 281 30.49 7.33 4.57
N LYS A 282 31.69 6.76 4.66
CA LYS A 282 32.70 6.76 3.59
C LYS A 282 32.12 6.13 2.30
N LYS A 283 32.40 6.73 1.17
CA LYS A 283 32.05 6.20 -0.15
C LYS A 283 32.91 4.97 -0.47
N GLY A 284 32.31 3.97 -1.11
CA GLY A 284 33.00 2.77 -1.57
C GLY A 284 32.48 1.49 -0.94
N SER A 285 33.22 0.39 -1.15
CA SER A 285 32.90 -0.92 -0.56
C SER A 285 33.35 -0.95 0.89
N SER A 286 32.44 -1.23 1.81
CA SER A 286 32.72 -1.30 3.25
C SER A 286 32.20 -2.62 3.83
N VAL A 287 33.01 -3.24 4.66
CA VAL A 287 32.59 -4.38 5.49
C VAL A 287 31.88 -3.83 6.74
N TRP A 288 30.68 -4.34 7.02
CA TRP A 288 29.87 -3.89 8.15
C TRP A 288 29.73 -4.96 9.20
N HIS A 289 30.24 -4.70 10.39
CA HIS A 289 30.08 -5.55 11.56
C HIS A 289 28.85 -5.16 12.35
N THR A 290 28.02 -6.14 12.69
CA THR A 290 26.79 -5.92 13.46
C THR A 290 26.86 -6.74 14.73
N SER A 291 26.83 -6.09 15.90
CA SER A 291 26.81 -6.76 17.20
C SER A 291 25.48 -7.52 17.43
N ASN A 292 25.49 -8.45 18.37
CA ASN A 292 24.27 -9.17 18.78
C ASN A 292 23.20 -8.19 19.29
N ARG A 293 23.62 -7.15 20.05
CA ARG A 293 22.73 -6.08 20.50
C ARG A 293 22.13 -5.34 19.30
N GLY A 294 22.93 -4.98 18.29
CA GLY A 294 22.46 -4.33 17.06
C GLY A 294 21.44 -5.19 16.31
N ARG A 295 21.65 -6.51 16.22
CA ARG A 295 20.70 -7.45 15.61
C ARG A 295 19.36 -7.51 16.37
N ARG A 296 19.40 -7.56 17.73
CA ARG A 296 18.18 -7.53 18.54
C ARG A 296 17.41 -6.21 18.40
N LEU A 297 18.11 -5.07 18.36
CA LEU A 297 17.46 -3.76 18.12
C LEU A 297 16.84 -3.67 16.74
N ALA A 298 17.54 -4.17 15.71
CA ALA A 298 17.00 -4.22 14.34
C ALA A 298 15.74 -5.09 14.23
N ALA A 299 15.71 -6.24 14.93
CA ALA A 299 14.53 -7.09 15.00
C ALA A 299 13.34 -6.38 15.68
N LYS A 300 13.58 -5.67 16.80
CA LYS A 300 12.56 -4.84 17.46
C LYS A 300 12.04 -3.74 16.52
N LEU A 301 12.94 -3.02 15.84
CA LEU A 301 12.56 -1.99 14.87
C LEU A 301 11.71 -2.57 13.74
N ALA A 302 12.10 -3.72 13.19
CA ALA A 302 11.33 -4.40 12.14
C ALA A 302 9.92 -4.77 12.63
N ASN A 303 9.78 -5.20 13.89
CA ASN A 303 8.47 -5.48 14.45
C ASN A 303 7.63 -4.22 14.66
N HIS A 304 8.20 -3.11 15.10
CA HIS A 304 7.47 -1.83 15.19
C HIS A 304 6.97 -1.37 13.80
N HIS A 305 7.77 -1.49 12.75
CA HIS A 305 7.33 -1.19 11.39
C HIS A 305 6.21 -2.13 10.92
N ARG A 306 6.26 -3.41 11.30
CA ARG A 306 5.16 -4.36 11.03
C ARG A 306 3.87 -3.96 11.75
N CYS A 307 3.96 -3.61 13.04
CA CYS A 307 2.81 -3.15 13.83
C CYS A 307 2.22 -1.86 13.21
N LEU A 308 3.07 -0.89 12.87
CA LEU A 308 2.64 0.34 12.20
C LEU A 308 1.89 0.05 10.91
N ALA A 309 2.41 -0.84 10.06
CA ALA A 309 1.73 -1.22 8.82
C ALA A 309 0.38 -1.92 9.09
N ALA A 310 0.29 -2.77 10.13
CA ALA A 310 -0.96 -3.42 10.52
C ALA A 310 -1.98 -2.41 11.06
N THR A 311 -1.55 -1.47 11.92
CA THR A 311 -2.39 -0.38 12.44
C THR A 311 -2.92 0.47 11.30
N ARG A 312 -2.04 0.93 10.40
CA ARG A 312 -2.43 1.70 9.22
C ARG A 312 -3.49 0.98 8.38
N LYS A 313 -3.28 -0.31 8.10
CA LYS A 313 -4.24 -1.10 7.33
C LYS A 313 -5.60 -1.21 8.03
N ARG A 314 -5.62 -1.33 9.36
CA ARG A 314 -6.85 -1.35 10.16
C ARG A 314 -7.57 0.00 10.11
N ASP A 315 -6.83 1.11 10.27
CA ASP A 315 -7.39 2.46 10.23
C ASP A 315 -7.98 2.75 8.84
N HIS A 316 -7.24 2.42 7.76
CA HIS A 316 -7.76 2.50 6.39
C HIS A 316 -9.03 1.66 6.22
N GLY A 317 -9.04 0.43 6.74
CA GLY A 317 -10.19 -0.46 6.64
C GLY A 317 -11.42 0.09 7.34
N LYS A 318 -11.25 0.74 8.50
CA LYS A 318 -12.33 1.39 9.23
C LYS A 318 -12.88 2.56 8.41
N LEU A 319 -12.03 3.50 8.02
CA LEU A 319 -12.46 4.69 7.27
C LEU A 319 -13.13 4.33 5.93
N VAL A 320 -12.62 3.33 5.21
CA VAL A 320 -13.27 2.83 3.98
C VAL A 320 -14.64 2.25 4.28
N ASN A 321 -14.79 1.52 5.39
CA ASN A 321 -16.10 1.00 5.78
C ASN A 321 -17.08 2.12 6.08
N ASP A 322 -16.63 3.13 6.82
CA ASP A 322 -17.46 4.28 7.21
C ASP A 322 -17.93 5.03 5.95
N LEU A 323 -17.05 5.26 4.98
CA LEU A 323 -17.40 5.89 3.70
C LEU A 323 -18.41 5.06 2.88
N LEU A 324 -18.23 3.74 2.80
CA LEU A 324 -19.15 2.85 2.07
C LEU A 324 -20.53 2.71 2.76
N GLN A 325 -20.62 3.00 4.06
CA GLN A 325 -21.91 3.10 4.76
C GLN A 325 -22.67 4.38 4.39
N ILE A 326 -21.95 5.45 4.04
CA ILE A 326 -22.53 6.74 3.68
C ILE A 326 -23.09 6.69 2.26
N GLY A 327 -22.31 6.29 1.27
CA GLY A 327 -22.75 6.28 -0.12
C GLY A 327 -22.15 5.19 -0.98
N GLY A 328 -22.82 4.84 -2.07
CA GLY A 328 -22.41 3.80 -3.01
C GLY A 328 -21.58 4.30 -4.19
N THR A 329 -21.70 5.58 -4.55
CA THR A 329 -20.85 6.22 -5.56
C THR A 329 -19.89 7.19 -4.88
N ILE A 330 -18.59 6.96 -5.02
CA ILE A 330 -17.55 7.80 -4.44
C ILE A 330 -16.82 8.53 -5.55
N LYS A 331 -16.91 9.86 -5.56
CA LYS A 331 -16.17 10.74 -6.47
C LYS A 331 -14.94 11.29 -5.75
N ILE A 332 -13.75 10.98 -6.23
CA ILE A 332 -12.48 11.34 -5.58
C ILE A 332 -11.55 12.04 -6.57
N GLU A 333 -10.90 13.12 -6.12
CA GLU A 333 -9.90 13.81 -6.91
C GLU A 333 -8.67 12.91 -7.17
N LYS A 334 -8.28 12.80 -8.45
CA LYS A 334 -7.12 12.01 -8.87
C LYS A 334 -5.83 12.77 -8.61
N ASN A 335 -5.15 12.43 -7.53
CA ASN A 335 -3.92 13.06 -7.13
C ASN A 335 -2.66 12.22 -7.40
N SER A 336 -1.53 12.89 -7.67
CA SER A 336 -0.23 12.24 -7.77
C SER A 336 0.38 12.02 -6.39
N TYR A 337 0.15 10.85 -5.78
CA TYR A 337 0.74 10.49 -4.48
C TYR A 337 2.27 10.46 -4.49
N ARG A 338 2.89 10.31 -5.67
CA ARG A 338 4.34 10.45 -5.84
C ARG A 338 4.79 11.89 -5.65
N SER A 339 3.99 12.85 -6.09
CA SER A 339 4.19 14.28 -5.85
C SER A 339 4.03 14.61 -4.37
N TYR A 340 2.98 14.07 -3.73
CA TYR A 340 2.79 14.20 -2.29
C TYR A 340 3.96 13.64 -1.50
N GLN A 341 4.53 12.50 -1.91
CA GLN A 341 5.70 11.94 -1.26
C GLN A 341 6.94 12.82 -1.37
N ARG A 342 7.07 13.58 -2.46
CA ARG A 342 8.18 14.54 -2.64
C ARG A 342 8.04 15.75 -1.70
N ASN A 343 6.84 16.31 -1.61
CA ASN A 343 6.59 17.55 -0.89
C ASN A 343 6.26 17.34 0.60
N TYR A 344 5.59 16.23 0.92
CA TYR A 344 5.08 15.87 2.25
C TYR A 344 5.54 14.48 2.67
N GLY A 345 6.76 14.07 2.28
CA GLY A 345 7.22 12.69 2.31
C GLY A 345 7.04 11.98 3.64
N ARG A 346 7.26 12.68 4.76
CA ARG A 346 7.07 12.11 6.10
C ARG A 346 5.59 11.75 6.36
N SER A 347 4.70 12.68 6.14
CA SER A 347 3.25 12.49 6.35
C SER A 347 2.70 11.41 5.42
N THR A 348 2.97 11.54 4.12
CA THR A 348 2.50 10.59 3.10
C THR A 348 3.02 9.18 3.30
N ASN A 349 4.29 9.01 3.69
CA ASN A 349 4.85 7.68 3.99
C ASN A 349 4.23 7.04 5.25
N ARG A 350 3.92 7.86 6.23
CA ARG A 350 3.33 7.43 7.49
C ARG A 350 1.88 7.00 7.31
N THR A 351 1.06 7.83 6.70
CA THR A 351 -0.37 7.60 6.51
C THR A 351 -0.68 6.65 5.35
N GLY A 352 0.15 6.65 4.29
CA GLY A 352 -0.01 5.77 3.14
C GLY A 352 -1.24 6.10 2.30
N MET A 353 -1.45 7.39 1.96
CA MET A 353 -2.62 7.85 1.21
C MET A 353 -2.89 7.04 -0.08
N GLY A 354 -1.86 6.77 -0.88
CA GLY A 354 -2.01 5.95 -2.09
C GLY A 354 -2.48 4.52 -1.78
N GLU A 355 -2.02 3.92 -0.66
CA GLU A 355 -2.49 2.60 -0.20
C GLU A 355 -3.97 2.65 0.24
N PHE A 356 -4.38 3.76 0.87
CA PHE A 356 -5.76 4.00 1.26
C PHE A 356 -6.69 4.04 0.03
N VAL A 357 -6.36 4.85 -0.98
CA VAL A 357 -7.19 4.99 -2.18
C VAL A 357 -7.30 3.68 -2.97
N GLU A 358 -6.21 2.93 -3.10
CA GLU A 358 -6.24 1.59 -3.70
C GLU A 358 -7.08 0.59 -2.87
N HIS A 359 -7.08 0.74 -1.54
CA HIS A 359 -7.94 -0.05 -0.66
C HIS A 359 -9.42 0.32 -0.83
N LEU A 360 -9.73 1.62 -0.91
CA LEU A 360 -11.06 2.14 -1.16
C LEU A 360 -11.64 1.59 -2.47
N LYS A 361 -10.92 1.74 -3.58
CA LYS A 361 -11.33 1.23 -4.90
C LYS A 361 -11.65 -0.26 -4.86
N ARG A 362 -10.70 -1.07 -4.37
CA ARG A 362 -10.87 -2.51 -4.32
C ARG A 362 -12.05 -2.94 -3.44
N LYS A 363 -12.29 -2.24 -2.34
CA LYS A 363 -13.37 -2.59 -1.43
C LYS A 363 -14.71 -2.13 -1.93
N ALA A 364 -14.79 -0.96 -2.56
CA ALA A 364 -15.96 -0.46 -3.26
C ALA A 364 -16.37 -1.43 -4.37
N GLU A 365 -15.44 -1.80 -5.26
CA GLU A 365 -15.69 -2.80 -6.30
C GLU A 365 -16.24 -4.11 -5.73
N SER A 366 -15.65 -4.62 -4.64
CA SER A 366 -16.14 -5.84 -3.99
C SER A 366 -17.53 -5.69 -3.38
N ALA A 367 -17.91 -4.49 -2.96
CA ALA A 367 -19.22 -4.18 -2.40
C ALA A 367 -20.28 -3.86 -3.47
N GLY A 368 -19.90 -3.80 -4.75
CA GLY A 368 -20.78 -3.36 -5.84
C GLY A 368 -20.97 -1.84 -5.87
N CYS A 369 -20.08 -1.08 -5.21
CA CYS A 369 -20.03 0.36 -5.22
C CYS A 369 -19.05 0.85 -6.29
N GLU A 370 -19.19 2.11 -6.71
CA GLU A 370 -18.35 2.73 -7.74
C GLU A 370 -17.40 3.77 -7.14
N VAL A 371 -16.17 3.87 -7.70
CA VAL A 371 -15.24 4.95 -7.39
C VAL A 371 -14.85 5.65 -8.69
N ILE A 372 -15.26 6.90 -8.81
CA ILE A 372 -15.00 7.75 -9.98
C ILE A 372 -13.81 8.67 -9.66
N GLU A 373 -12.73 8.57 -10.44
CA GLU A 373 -11.57 9.47 -10.30
C GLU A 373 -11.79 10.74 -11.14
N LEU A 374 -11.85 11.88 -10.46
CA LEU A 374 -12.02 13.20 -11.07
C LEU A 374 -10.68 13.80 -11.47
N ASN A 375 -10.62 14.46 -12.63
CA ASN A 375 -9.39 15.11 -13.11
C ASN A 375 -9.16 16.46 -12.41
N ALA A 376 -8.20 16.49 -11.47
CA ALA A 376 -7.85 17.67 -10.70
C ALA A 376 -7.39 18.87 -11.53
N TYR A 377 -6.76 18.62 -12.70
CA TYR A 377 -6.24 19.69 -13.57
C TYR A 377 -7.33 20.39 -14.37
N GLU A 378 -8.39 19.68 -14.75
CA GLU A 378 -9.53 20.21 -15.48
C GLU A 378 -10.49 20.91 -14.53
N LEU A 379 -10.86 20.23 -13.46
CA LEU A 379 -11.90 20.71 -12.53
C LEU A 379 -11.40 21.80 -11.57
N LYS A 380 -10.14 21.80 -11.17
CA LYS A 380 -9.53 22.80 -10.27
C LYS A 380 -10.41 23.15 -9.07
N MET A 381 -11.03 22.15 -8.43
CA MET A 381 -12.06 22.31 -7.40
C MET A 381 -11.64 23.24 -6.25
N SER A 382 -10.36 23.22 -5.82
CA SER A 382 -9.88 24.12 -4.78
C SER A 382 -9.77 25.61 -5.21
N GLN A 383 -10.01 25.94 -6.47
CA GLN A 383 -9.92 27.27 -7.05
C GLN A 383 -11.28 27.81 -7.53
N TYR A 384 -12.23 26.92 -7.82
CA TYR A 384 -13.53 27.28 -8.38
C TYR A 384 -14.45 27.88 -7.32
N ASP A 385 -15.16 28.95 -7.68
CA ASP A 385 -16.17 29.63 -6.89
C ASP A 385 -17.49 29.68 -7.65
N PRO A 386 -18.49 28.83 -7.31
CA PRO A 386 -19.73 28.73 -8.07
C PRO A 386 -20.57 30.02 -8.15
N PRO A 387 -20.70 30.85 -7.08
CA PRO A 387 -21.49 32.07 -7.19
C PRO A 387 -20.96 33.06 -8.23
N THR A 388 -19.65 33.23 -8.32
CA THR A 388 -19.01 34.16 -9.25
C THR A 388 -18.62 33.51 -10.59
N ASP A 389 -18.71 32.18 -10.69
CA ASP A 389 -18.25 31.37 -11.81
C ASP A 389 -16.79 31.65 -12.22
N THR A 390 -15.94 31.81 -11.22
CA THR A 390 -14.54 32.19 -11.40
C THR A 390 -13.58 31.18 -10.79
N TYR A 391 -12.34 31.17 -11.28
CA TYR A 391 -11.24 30.36 -10.75
C TYR A 391 -10.18 31.25 -10.15
N ARG A 392 -10.00 31.18 -8.84
CA ARG A 392 -8.96 31.94 -8.13
C ARG A 392 -7.96 31.00 -7.47
N LYS A 393 -6.69 31.09 -7.87
CA LYS A 393 -5.60 30.36 -7.22
C LYS A 393 -5.32 30.93 -5.84
N LYS A 394 -5.42 30.10 -4.80
CA LYS A 394 -5.20 30.47 -3.39
C LYS A 394 -3.89 29.89 -2.88
N PRO A 395 -3.14 30.60 -2.01
CA PRO A 395 -1.97 30.04 -1.35
C PRO A 395 -2.34 28.87 -0.44
N LEU A 396 -1.43 27.91 -0.26
CA LEU A 396 -1.69 26.69 0.56
C LEU A 396 -2.00 26.98 2.03
N LYS A 397 -1.54 28.12 2.56
CA LYS A 397 -1.82 28.57 3.92
C LYS A 397 -3.25 29.07 4.12
N GLU A 398 -3.93 29.49 3.05
CA GLU A 398 -5.32 29.92 3.07
C GLU A 398 -6.22 28.68 3.16
N ARG A 399 -6.83 28.45 4.33
CA ARG A 399 -7.61 27.25 4.63
C ARG A 399 -9.11 27.43 4.47
N TRP A 400 -9.54 28.67 4.25
CA TRP A 400 -10.93 29.04 4.12
C TRP A 400 -11.22 29.58 2.71
N HIS A 401 -12.33 29.18 2.16
CA HIS A 401 -12.86 29.62 0.87
C HIS A 401 -14.07 30.51 1.14
N ARG A 402 -14.07 31.74 0.62
CA ARG A 402 -15.22 32.62 0.68
C ARG A 402 -16.20 32.21 -0.41
N TRP A 403 -17.47 32.06 -0.06
CA TRP A 403 -18.53 31.74 -0.99
C TRP A 403 -19.00 33.00 -1.71
N GLY A 404 -18.51 33.21 -2.94
CA GLY A 404 -18.76 34.43 -3.70
C GLY A 404 -18.31 35.68 -2.95
N ASN A 405 -19.18 36.68 -2.97
CA ASN A 405 -18.96 37.95 -2.26
C ASN A 405 -19.73 38.02 -0.92
N THR A 406 -20.10 36.86 -0.35
CA THR A 406 -20.80 36.78 0.91
C THR A 406 -19.84 36.74 2.11
N ASP A 407 -20.39 36.85 3.31
CA ASP A 407 -19.65 36.71 4.57
C ASP A 407 -19.34 35.24 4.92
N THR A 408 -19.83 34.31 4.13
CA THR A 408 -19.70 32.87 4.37
C THR A 408 -18.31 32.38 3.99
N LEU A 409 -17.63 31.79 4.96
CA LEU A 409 -16.34 31.13 4.80
C LEU A 409 -16.48 29.64 5.01
N VAL A 410 -16.03 28.84 4.05
CA VAL A 410 -16.04 27.37 4.09
C VAL A 410 -14.63 26.83 4.17
N GLN A 411 -14.42 25.76 4.91
CA GLN A 411 -13.15 25.07 4.93
C GLN A 411 -12.83 24.55 3.54
N ARG A 412 -11.64 24.92 2.99
CA ARG A 412 -11.28 24.79 1.57
C ARG A 412 -11.36 23.34 1.06
N ASP A 413 -10.86 22.38 1.87
CA ASP A 413 -10.77 20.99 1.44
C ASP A 413 -12.18 20.36 1.45
N VAL A 414 -13.08 20.81 2.36
CA VAL A 414 -14.50 20.42 2.38
C VAL A 414 -15.27 21.06 1.23
N MET A 415 -14.94 22.29 0.87
CA MET A 415 -15.49 22.93 -0.33
C MET A 415 -15.16 22.13 -1.59
N SER A 416 -13.89 21.67 -1.73
CA SER A 416 -13.49 20.79 -2.83
C SER A 416 -14.28 19.47 -2.83
N ALA A 417 -14.55 18.89 -1.64
CA ALA A 417 -15.34 17.67 -1.52
C ALA A 417 -16.82 17.90 -1.87
N PHE A 418 -17.42 19.04 -1.50
CA PHE A 418 -18.76 19.46 -1.91
C PHE A 418 -18.85 19.56 -3.44
N LEU A 419 -17.92 20.26 -4.06
CA LEU A 419 -17.87 20.37 -5.53
C LEU A 419 -17.74 18.98 -6.18
N ALA A 420 -16.85 18.12 -5.66
CA ALA A 420 -16.67 16.76 -6.18
C ALA A 420 -17.96 15.93 -6.13
N CYS A 421 -18.78 16.11 -5.12
CA CYS A 421 -20.05 15.40 -5.00
C CYS A 421 -20.99 15.65 -6.20
N TYR A 422 -21.04 16.89 -6.68
CA TYR A 422 -21.94 17.33 -7.73
C TYR A 422 -21.31 17.50 -9.11
N VAL A 423 -20.05 17.10 -9.31
CA VAL A 423 -19.45 17.07 -10.66
C VAL A 423 -20.21 16.13 -11.58
N THR A 424 -20.51 16.59 -12.79
CA THR A 424 -21.12 15.82 -13.86
C THR A 424 -20.08 15.42 -14.92
N GLU A 425 -20.49 14.68 -15.97
CA GLU A 425 -19.61 14.36 -17.11
C GLU A 425 -19.11 15.61 -17.83
N ASN A 426 -19.90 16.70 -17.79
CA ASN A 426 -19.57 18.00 -18.41
C ASN A 426 -18.75 18.92 -17.50
N GLY A 427 -18.35 18.48 -16.31
CA GLY A 427 -17.62 19.28 -15.33
C GLY A 427 -18.51 19.82 -14.22
N HIS A 428 -18.24 21.05 -13.74
CA HIS A 428 -19.04 21.70 -12.71
C HIS A 428 -20.43 22.09 -13.22
N ASP A 429 -21.47 21.61 -12.57
CA ASP A 429 -22.84 22.06 -12.81
C ASP A 429 -23.16 23.20 -11.83
N ARG A 430 -22.98 24.44 -12.30
CA ARG A 430 -23.18 25.66 -11.51
C ARG A 430 -24.60 25.77 -10.93
N ALA A 431 -25.61 25.48 -11.76
CA ALA A 431 -27.01 25.61 -11.33
C ALA A 431 -27.31 24.65 -10.17
N LEU A 432 -26.89 23.38 -10.32
CA LEU A 432 -27.04 22.37 -9.28
C LEU A 432 -26.26 22.74 -8.01
N LEU A 433 -25.04 23.26 -8.14
CA LEU A 433 -24.22 23.66 -6.98
C LEU A 433 -24.87 24.81 -6.19
N LEU A 434 -25.47 25.79 -6.87
CA LEU A 434 -26.19 26.88 -6.23
C LEU A 434 -27.48 26.39 -5.57
N GLU A 435 -28.25 25.50 -6.21
CA GLU A 435 -29.43 24.87 -5.63
C GLU A 435 -29.09 24.12 -4.32
N LYS A 436 -28.04 23.28 -4.35
CA LYS A 436 -27.65 22.44 -3.20
C LYS A 436 -26.94 23.21 -2.07
N TRP A 437 -26.51 24.43 -2.34
CA TRP A 437 -25.70 25.21 -1.39
C TRP A 437 -26.41 25.50 -0.08
N THR A 438 -27.67 25.92 -0.08
CA THR A 438 -28.40 26.29 1.15
C THR A 438 -28.43 25.15 2.18
N ALA A 439 -28.71 23.93 1.70
CA ALA A 439 -28.70 22.76 2.56
C ALA A 439 -27.29 22.40 3.03
N ALA A 440 -26.31 22.53 2.13
CA ALA A 440 -24.90 22.28 2.43
C ALA A 440 -24.36 23.29 3.45
N GLU A 441 -24.66 24.58 3.33
CA GLU A 441 -24.23 25.62 4.27
C GLU A 441 -24.76 25.36 5.69
N ALA A 442 -26.02 24.98 5.83
CA ALA A 442 -26.61 24.62 7.12
C ALA A 442 -25.90 23.43 7.76
N LEU A 443 -25.64 22.38 6.99
CA LEU A 443 -24.90 21.20 7.44
C LEU A 443 -23.46 21.55 7.86
N LEU A 444 -22.75 22.33 7.05
CA LEU A 444 -21.36 22.70 7.27
C LEU A 444 -21.21 23.66 8.46
N SER A 445 -22.16 24.57 8.66
CA SER A 445 -22.20 25.46 9.82
C SER A 445 -22.43 24.67 11.11
N GLY A 446 -23.37 23.74 11.13
CA GLY A 446 -23.60 22.85 12.26
C GLY A 446 -22.40 21.95 12.62
N SER A 447 -21.52 21.69 11.65
CA SER A 447 -20.30 20.91 11.82
C SER A 447 -19.04 21.75 12.10
N GLY A 448 -19.15 23.08 12.17
CA GLY A 448 -18.02 24.01 12.33
C GLY A 448 -17.07 24.07 11.11
N LEU A 449 -17.53 23.60 9.96
CA LEU A 449 -16.80 23.59 8.69
C LEU A 449 -17.14 24.79 7.80
N CYS A 450 -18.12 25.58 8.24
CA CYS A 450 -18.53 26.86 7.68
C CYS A 450 -18.64 27.87 8.82
N ARG A 451 -18.32 29.14 8.56
CA ARG A 451 -18.41 30.26 9.50
C ARG A 451 -18.75 31.54 8.76
N HIS A 452 -19.32 32.50 9.47
CA HIS A 452 -19.59 33.84 8.94
C HIS A 452 -18.58 34.83 9.53
N GLU A 453 -17.88 35.56 8.65
CA GLU A 453 -16.98 36.67 9.03
C GLU A 453 -17.40 37.90 8.25
N PRO A 454 -17.73 39.03 8.91
CA PRO A 454 -18.06 40.27 8.22
C PRO A 454 -16.98 40.65 7.21
N CYS A 455 -17.38 41.08 6.02
CA CYS A 455 -16.48 41.69 5.07
C CYS A 455 -15.99 43.00 5.67
N ASN A 456 -14.81 43.02 6.25
CA ASN A 456 -14.10 44.28 6.49
C ASN A 456 -13.55 44.75 5.14
N ASP A 457 -14.29 45.61 4.45
CA ASP A 457 -13.78 46.35 3.32
C ASP A 457 -12.54 47.15 3.78
N PRO A 458 -11.39 47.12 3.11
CA PRO A 458 -10.18 47.80 3.52
C PRO A 458 -10.19 49.31 3.23
N GLU A 459 -11.33 49.93 3.03
CA GLU A 459 -11.42 51.41 2.79
C GLU A 459 -12.21 52.15 3.87
N VAL A 460 -11.92 52.04 5.13
CA VAL A 460 -12.15 53.10 6.15
C VAL A 460 -11.46 52.69 7.45
N SER A 461 -10.24 53.03 7.68
CA SER A 461 -9.71 53.51 8.95
C SER A 461 -8.20 53.76 8.86
N LYS A 462 -7.87 54.96 8.43
CA LYS A 462 -6.71 55.63 9.00
C LYS A 462 -7.20 56.33 10.27
N ASP A 463 -6.40 56.17 11.32
CA ASP A 463 -6.46 56.84 12.61
C ASP A 463 -7.19 56.10 13.74
N ALA A 464 -6.37 55.46 14.54
CA ALA A 464 -6.26 55.72 15.98
C ALA A 464 -5.31 54.71 16.66
N SER A 465 -4.26 55.29 17.15
CA SER A 465 -3.25 54.80 18.08
C SER A 465 -3.77 53.98 19.27
N GLY A 466 -3.00 52.96 19.65
CA GLY A 466 -2.84 52.70 21.07
C GLY A 466 -3.05 51.25 21.54
N LEU A 467 -1.93 50.58 21.87
CA LEU A 467 -1.75 49.67 23.03
C LEU A 467 -2.72 48.45 23.17
N THR A 468 -2.33 47.23 23.20
CA THR A 468 -1.44 46.49 24.11
C THR A 468 -1.48 45.00 23.73
N LYS A 469 -0.34 44.36 23.78
CA LYS A 469 -0.22 42.87 23.75
C LYS A 469 -0.78 42.27 25.08
N PRO A 470 -1.36 41.12 25.05
CA PRO A 470 -1.28 40.22 26.19
C PRO A 470 -0.38 39.04 25.92
N ASN A 471 0.34 38.77 26.95
CA ASN A 471 1.40 37.80 27.17
C ASN A 471 0.99 36.34 27.02
N CYS A 472 2.00 35.56 26.68
CA CYS A 472 2.09 34.12 26.95
C CYS A 472 1.73 33.75 28.39
N ALA A 473 0.89 32.78 28.57
CA ALA A 473 0.78 31.97 29.80
C ALA A 473 1.08 30.51 29.48
N SER A 474 2.22 30.09 29.88
CA SER A 474 2.70 28.99 30.70
C SER A 474 2.16 27.57 30.46
N LYS A 475 3.14 26.73 30.12
CA LYS A 475 3.15 25.28 30.33
C LYS A 475 2.88 24.97 31.82
N ALA A 476 1.86 24.26 32.12
CA ALA A 476 1.81 23.24 33.20
C ALA A 476 0.44 22.53 33.15
N GLU A 477 0.47 21.24 33.50
CA GLU A 477 -0.65 20.33 33.67
C GLU A 477 -1.07 19.49 32.47
N ARG A 478 -0.32 18.40 32.27
CA ARG A 478 -0.82 17.10 31.81
C ARG A 478 0.11 15.98 32.29
N GLU A 479 0.09 15.73 33.56
CA GLU A 479 0.41 14.41 34.11
C GLU A 479 -0.80 14.01 34.94
N ARG A 480 -1.54 13.00 34.48
CA ARG A 480 -2.19 11.96 35.28
C ARG A 480 -3.04 11.03 34.40
N GLY A 481 -2.68 9.77 34.42
CA GLY A 481 -3.63 8.66 34.36
C GLY A 481 -4.03 8.13 33.00
N LEU A 482 -3.23 7.21 32.47
CA LEU A 482 -3.73 6.23 31.48
C LEU A 482 -3.44 4.82 32.03
N PRO A 483 -4.45 3.95 32.11
CA PRO A 483 -4.25 2.57 32.53
C PRO A 483 -3.51 1.80 31.42
N GLN A 484 -2.54 1.00 31.88
CA GLN A 484 -1.89 -0.02 31.06
C GLN A 484 -2.93 -1.10 30.73
N THR A 485 -3.37 -1.16 29.50
CA THR A 485 -4.01 -2.36 28.95
C THR A 485 -2.97 -3.15 28.18
N LEU A 486 -2.66 -4.29 28.73
CA LEU A 486 -1.89 -5.38 28.17
C LEU A 486 -2.37 -5.75 26.78
N CYS A 487 -1.46 -5.74 25.80
CA CYS A 487 -1.62 -6.50 24.57
C CYS A 487 -1.39 -7.97 24.89
N THR A 488 -2.43 -8.68 25.20
CA THR A 488 -2.49 -10.14 25.11
C THR A 488 -3.05 -10.49 23.73
N ASP A 489 -2.28 -11.27 23.03
CA ASP A 489 -2.55 -12.25 21.97
C ASP A 489 -3.84 -12.16 21.12
N VAL A 490 -3.67 -11.92 19.85
CA VAL A 490 -4.06 -12.86 18.76
C VAL A 490 -3.15 -12.68 17.53
#